data_7c725c2488df9edc398c7e62c0feb453
#
_entry.id   7c725c2488df9edc398c7e62c0feb453
#
_cell.length_a   1.000
_cell.length_b   1.000
_cell.length_c   1.000
_cell.angle_alpha   90.00
_cell.angle_beta   90.00
_cell.angle_gamma   90.00
#
_symmetry.space_group_name_H-M   'P 1'
#
loop_
_entity.id
_entity.type
_entity.pdbx_description
1 polymer ?
#
loop_
_entity_poly.entity_id
_entity_poly.type
_entity_poly.pdbx_seq_one_letter_code
_entity_poly.pdbx_strand_id
1 'polypeptide(L)'
;MSSITDQNKKITRDFFEALSTGSNKYLDFYTDDSIIWTAGNNSIGGTRTKKEVVTFAKNILSAFPSGITFNIKGITAEDERVAVEISGEAIHASGETYNNQYHFLLRIKDGKILELKEYMDTQLAAKILLGD
;
A
#
# COMPACT_ATOMS: atom_id res chain seq x y z
N MET A 1 -17.93 -22.09 -5.97
CA MET A 1 -18.20 -20.64 -5.92
C MET A 1 -17.37 -20.01 -4.83
N SER A 2 -16.62 -18.96 -5.15
CA SER A 2 -15.82 -18.27 -4.15
C SER A 2 -16.71 -17.40 -3.27
N SER A 3 -16.42 -17.39 -1.97
CA SER A 3 -17.07 -16.47 -1.03
C SER A 3 -16.62 -15.03 -1.30
N ILE A 4 -17.33 -14.06 -0.73
CA ILE A 4 -16.94 -12.66 -0.83
C ILE A 4 -15.57 -12.42 -0.19
N THR A 5 -15.27 -13.10 0.92
CA THR A 5 -13.96 -12.96 1.58
C THR A 5 -12.85 -13.55 0.72
N ASP A 6 -13.07 -14.66 0.04
CA ASP A 6 -12.09 -15.24 -0.88
C ASP A 6 -11.83 -14.32 -2.07
N GLN A 7 -12.88 -13.72 -2.63
CA GLN A 7 -12.78 -12.77 -3.72
C GLN A 7 -11.99 -11.53 -3.29
N ASN A 8 -12.27 -11.01 -2.10
CA ASN A 8 -11.60 -9.83 -1.58
C ASN A 8 -10.13 -10.10 -1.23
N LYS A 9 -9.81 -11.30 -0.77
CA LYS A 9 -8.41 -11.70 -0.58
C LYS A 9 -7.65 -11.72 -1.92
N LYS A 10 -8.30 -12.23 -2.97
CA LYS A 10 -7.68 -12.26 -4.30
C LYS A 10 -7.44 -10.84 -4.84
N ILE A 11 -8.42 -9.96 -4.69
CA ILE A 11 -8.27 -8.55 -5.08
C ILE A 11 -7.10 -7.92 -4.34
N THR A 12 -6.96 -8.19 -3.05
CA THR A 12 -5.85 -7.68 -2.25
C THR A 12 -4.50 -8.18 -2.78
N ARG A 13 -4.38 -9.47 -3.09
CA ARG A 13 -3.14 -10.02 -3.67
C ARG A 13 -2.80 -9.37 -5.00
N ASP A 14 -3.79 -9.24 -5.87
CA ASP A 14 -3.60 -8.65 -7.20
C ASP A 14 -3.18 -7.17 -7.09
N PHE A 15 -3.75 -6.46 -6.14
CA PHE A 15 -3.40 -5.06 -5.88
C PHE A 15 -1.93 -4.90 -5.48
N PHE A 16 -1.46 -5.69 -4.51
CA PHE A 16 -0.06 -5.61 -4.07
C PHE A 16 0.92 -6.14 -5.10
N GLU A 17 0.50 -7.09 -5.94
CA GLU A 17 1.32 -7.51 -7.08
C GLU A 17 1.51 -6.36 -8.07
N ALA A 18 0.44 -5.64 -8.39
CA ALA A 18 0.54 -4.47 -9.27
C ALA A 18 1.47 -3.40 -8.70
N LEU A 19 1.40 -3.14 -7.39
CA LEU A 19 2.32 -2.21 -6.73
C LEU A 19 3.77 -2.68 -6.84
N SER A 20 4.02 -3.96 -6.59
CA SER A 20 5.38 -4.54 -6.61
C SER A 20 6.02 -4.49 -8.00
N THR A 21 5.22 -4.62 -9.05
CA THR A 21 5.72 -4.59 -10.42
C THR A 21 5.87 -3.17 -10.97
N GLY A 22 5.48 -2.15 -10.20
CA GLY A 22 5.53 -0.76 -10.62
C GLY A 22 4.47 -0.40 -11.66
N SER A 23 3.46 -1.24 -11.81
CA SER A 23 2.38 -1.02 -12.77
C SER A 23 1.38 0.01 -12.25
N ASN A 24 0.94 0.92 -13.11
CA ASN A 24 -0.13 1.86 -12.78
C ASN A 24 -1.50 1.18 -12.62
N LYS A 25 -1.58 -0.12 -12.90
CA LYS A 25 -2.83 -0.89 -12.78
C LYS A 25 -3.39 -0.91 -11.35
N TYR A 26 -2.54 -0.67 -10.33
CA TYR A 26 -3.05 -0.58 -8.96
C TYR A 26 -4.13 0.49 -8.81
N LEU A 27 -4.10 1.55 -9.64
CA LEU A 27 -5.07 2.62 -9.61
C LEU A 27 -6.47 2.16 -10.04
N ASP A 28 -6.57 1.10 -10.83
CA ASP A 28 -7.85 0.55 -11.28
C ASP A 28 -8.63 -0.11 -10.16
N PHE A 29 -7.97 -0.42 -9.04
CA PHE A 29 -8.62 -0.99 -7.87
C PHE A 29 -9.37 0.05 -7.02
N TYR A 30 -9.11 1.34 -7.26
CA TYR A 30 -9.77 2.43 -6.54
C TYR A 30 -10.95 2.99 -7.32
N THR A 31 -11.84 3.67 -6.59
CA THR A 31 -12.85 4.58 -7.19
C THR A 31 -12.42 6.02 -6.93
N ASP A 32 -13.11 6.97 -7.55
CA ASP A 32 -12.85 8.40 -7.31
C ASP A 32 -13.15 8.80 -5.86
N ASP A 33 -13.98 8.03 -5.16
CA ASP A 33 -14.35 8.28 -3.77
C ASP A 33 -13.48 7.52 -2.77
N SER A 34 -12.51 6.74 -3.24
CA SER A 34 -11.63 5.98 -2.37
C SER A 34 -10.81 6.89 -1.46
N ILE A 35 -10.59 6.40 -0.24
CA ILE A 35 -9.81 7.12 0.77
C ILE A 35 -8.58 6.26 1.11
N ILE A 36 -7.42 6.86 0.98
CA ILE A 36 -6.15 6.20 1.26
C ILE A 36 -5.49 6.95 2.42
N TRP A 37 -5.33 6.26 3.53
CA TRP A 37 -4.79 6.84 4.75
C TRP A 37 -3.50 6.14 5.16
N THR A 38 -2.51 6.95 5.56
CA THR A 38 -1.21 6.46 6.03
C THR A 38 -1.02 6.94 7.48
N ALA A 39 -0.63 6.01 8.35
CA ALA A 39 -0.32 6.33 9.73
C ALA A 39 0.95 7.16 9.81
N GLY A 40 1.06 7.95 10.86
CA GLY A 40 2.27 8.69 11.17
C GLY A 40 2.03 10.18 11.32
N ASN A 41 2.92 10.80 12.06
CA ASN A 41 2.83 12.20 12.45
C ASN A 41 3.84 13.05 11.69
N ASN A 42 4.20 12.63 10.49
CA ASN A 42 5.10 13.33 9.57
C ASN A 42 4.38 13.62 8.25
N SER A 43 5.09 14.19 7.28
CA SER A 43 4.50 14.57 5.99
C SER A 43 4.05 13.39 5.12
N ILE A 44 4.47 12.18 5.44
CA ILE A 44 4.04 10.96 4.73
C ILE A 44 2.65 10.54 5.23
N GLY A 45 2.37 10.76 6.51
CA GLY A 45 1.07 10.42 7.11
C GLY A 45 -0.06 11.31 6.61
N GLY A 46 -1.28 10.83 6.79
CA GLY A 46 -2.49 11.58 6.45
C GLY A 46 -3.37 10.90 5.43
N THR A 47 -4.42 11.60 5.04
CA THR A 47 -5.46 11.09 4.14
C THR A 47 -5.27 11.65 2.73
N ARG A 48 -5.42 10.77 1.73
CA ARG A 48 -5.29 11.13 0.31
C ARG A 48 -6.45 10.56 -0.48
N THR A 49 -6.88 11.31 -1.50
CA THR A 49 -7.81 10.83 -2.52
C THR A 49 -7.03 10.00 -3.55
N LYS A 50 -7.75 9.32 -4.44
CA LYS A 50 -7.12 8.60 -5.57
C LYS A 50 -6.22 9.54 -6.38
N LYS A 51 -6.69 10.74 -6.68
CA LYS A 51 -5.94 11.73 -7.45
C LYS A 51 -4.65 12.14 -6.75
N GLU A 52 -4.73 12.37 -5.45
CA GLU A 52 -3.56 12.75 -4.64
C GLU A 52 -2.55 11.59 -4.53
N VAL A 53 -3.03 10.35 -4.45
CA VAL A 53 -2.18 9.16 -4.38
C VAL A 53 -1.32 9.01 -5.63
N VAL A 54 -1.82 9.37 -6.82
CA VAL A 54 -1.04 9.28 -8.05
C VAL A 54 0.26 10.07 -7.92
N THR A 55 0.17 11.32 -7.48
CA THR A 55 1.35 12.18 -7.29
C THR A 55 2.22 11.69 -6.14
N PHE A 56 1.60 11.34 -5.02
CA PHE A 56 2.33 10.88 -3.84
C PHE A 56 3.11 9.60 -4.12
N ALA A 57 2.47 8.60 -4.72
CA ALA A 57 3.12 7.33 -5.03
C ALA A 57 4.25 7.51 -6.05
N LYS A 58 4.07 8.38 -7.03
CA LYS A 58 5.11 8.69 -8.01
C LYS A 58 6.34 9.28 -7.33
N ASN A 59 6.15 10.19 -6.39
CA ASN A 59 7.25 10.81 -5.65
C ASN A 59 7.98 9.79 -4.78
N ILE A 60 7.23 8.92 -4.09
CA ILE A 60 7.83 7.86 -3.26
C ILE A 60 8.61 6.88 -4.15
N LEU A 61 8.01 6.36 -5.22
CA LEU A 61 8.63 5.34 -6.06
C LEU A 61 9.86 5.88 -6.81
N SER A 62 9.90 7.18 -7.12
CA SER A 62 11.07 7.78 -7.77
C SER A 62 12.31 7.71 -6.89
N ALA A 63 12.15 7.55 -5.59
CA ALA A 63 13.26 7.42 -4.64
C ALA A 63 13.83 5.98 -4.60
N PHE A 64 13.20 5.03 -5.28
CA PHE A 64 13.62 3.62 -5.27
C PHE A 64 13.87 3.14 -6.70
N PRO A 65 15.12 3.18 -7.18
CA PRO A 65 15.43 2.86 -8.59
C PRO A 65 14.96 1.48 -9.05
N SER A 66 14.94 0.50 -8.15
CA SER A 66 14.51 -0.87 -8.45
C SER A 66 13.10 -1.17 -7.92
N GLY A 67 12.37 -0.15 -7.47
CA GLY A 67 11.03 -0.32 -6.93
C GLY A 67 10.99 -0.87 -5.52
N ILE A 68 9.79 -1.18 -5.06
CA ILE A 68 9.54 -1.78 -3.75
C ILE A 68 8.80 -3.10 -3.98
N THR A 69 9.34 -4.19 -3.45
CA THR A 69 8.68 -5.50 -3.50
C THR A 69 7.89 -5.70 -2.21
N PHE A 70 6.60 -5.99 -2.36
CA PHE A 70 5.69 -6.24 -1.24
C PHE A 70 5.45 -7.73 -1.11
N ASN A 71 5.90 -8.34 -0.01
CA ASN A 71 5.76 -9.76 0.26
C ASN A 71 4.65 -9.98 1.29
N ILE A 72 3.55 -10.60 0.87
CA ILE A 72 2.42 -10.87 1.76
C ILE A 72 2.78 -12.01 2.70
N LYS A 73 2.66 -11.76 4.01
CA LYS A 73 2.92 -12.74 5.06
C LYS A 73 1.66 -13.43 5.55
N GLY A 74 0.53 -12.75 5.50
CA GLY A 74 -0.74 -13.30 5.91
C GLY A 74 -1.89 -12.41 5.52
N ILE A 75 -3.05 -12.99 5.25
CA ILE A 75 -4.27 -12.27 4.91
C ILE A 75 -5.42 -12.84 5.72
N THR A 76 -6.20 -11.95 6.34
CA THR A 76 -7.41 -12.29 7.05
C THR A 76 -8.54 -11.40 6.54
N ALA A 77 -9.69 -11.99 6.25
CA ALA A 77 -10.83 -11.23 5.73
C ALA A 77 -12.10 -11.57 6.48
N GLU A 78 -12.92 -10.54 6.72
CA GLU A 78 -14.23 -10.65 7.33
C GLU A 78 -15.12 -9.59 6.71
N ASP A 79 -16.28 -9.99 6.22
CA ASP A 79 -17.21 -9.10 5.51
C ASP A 79 -16.50 -8.34 4.38
N GLU A 80 -16.53 -7.01 4.38
CA GLU A 80 -15.86 -6.17 3.38
C GLU A 80 -14.41 -5.86 3.73
N ARG A 81 -13.91 -6.30 4.88
CA ARG A 81 -12.61 -5.92 5.40
C ARG A 81 -11.57 -6.99 5.17
N VAL A 82 -10.38 -6.56 4.75
CA VAL A 82 -9.22 -7.43 4.59
C VAL A 82 -8.06 -6.82 5.36
N ALA A 83 -7.49 -7.61 6.29
CA ALA A 83 -6.28 -7.25 7.01
C ALA A 83 -5.12 -8.03 6.40
N VAL A 84 -4.04 -7.35 6.04
CA VAL A 84 -2.90 -7.98 5.37
C VAL A 84 -1.59 -7.54 6.00
N GLU A 85 -0.77 -8.52 6.35
CA GLU A 85 0.55 -8.32 6.91
C GLU A 85 1.58 -8.47 5.80
N ILE A 86 2.45 -7.48 5.63
CA ILE A 86 3.38 -7.40 4.50
C ILE A 86 4.76 -6.99 4.98
N SER A 87 5.80 -7.61 4.40
CA SER A 87 7.15 -7.09 4.49
C SER A 87 7.54 -6.49 3.13
N GLY A 88 8.14 -5.30 3.16
CA GLY A 88 8.64 -4.65 1.96
C GLY A 88 10.15 -4.82 1.84
N GLU A 89 10.64 -4.85 0.61
CA GLU A 89 12.07 -4.88 0.30
C GLU A 89 12.37 -3.83 -0.75
N ALA A 90 13.30 -2.93 -0.41
CA ALA A 90 13.70 -1.86 -1.32
C ALA A 90 15.07 -1.32 -0.98
N ILE A 91 15.74 -0.75 -1.99
CA ILE A 91 16.97 0.00 -1.81
C ILE A 91 16.69 1.43 -2.26
N HIS A 92 16.85 2.37 -1.34
CA HIS A 92 16.68 3.80 -1.59
C HIS A 92 17.80 4.30 -2.52
N ALA A 93 17.55 5.39 -3.23
CA ALA A 93 18.54 6.01 -4.12
C ALA A 93 19.87 6.36 -3.41
N SER A 94 19.84 6.56 -2.10
CA SER A 94 21.05 6.78 -1.28
C SER A 94 21.90 5.52 -1.10
N GLY A 95 21.39 4.36 -1.49
CA GLY A 95 22.02 3.06 -1.22
C GLY A 95 21.57 2.42 0.10
N GLU A 96 20.76 3.13 0.89
CA GLU A 96 20.27 2.59 2.16
C GLU A 96 19.16 1.57 1.93
N THR A 97 19.14 0.53 2.75
CA THR A 97 18.09 -0.49 2.73
C THR A 97 16.82 0.07 3.36
N TYR A 98 15.70 -0.08 2.65
CA TYR A 98 14.38 0.31 3.15
C TYR A 98 13.46 -0.92 3.18
N ASN A 99 13.67 -1.79 4.15
CA ASN A 99 12.86 -3.00 4.35
C ASN A 99 11.83 -2.70 5.44
N ASN A 100 10.77 -2.00 5.06
CA ASN A 100 9.72 -1.64 6.01
C ASN A 100 8.76 -2.80 6.24
N GLN A 101 8.08 -2.75 7.37
CA GLN A 101 7.05 -3.71 7.74
C GLN A 101 5.73 -2.99 7.74
N TYR A 102 4.72 -3.63 7.15
CA TYR A 102 3.42 -3.01 6.94
C TYR A 102 2.30 -3.89 7.47
N HIS A 103 1.25 -3.20 7.92
CA HIS A 103 -0.05 -3.81 8.12
C HIS A 103 -1.06 -2.91 7.41
N PHE A 104 -1.80 -3.48 6.45
CA PHE A 104 -2.82 -2.73 5.72
C PHE A 104 -4.19 -3.25 6.12
N LEU A 105 -5.14 -2.32 6.23
CA LEU A 105 -6.53 -2.65 6.40
C LEU A 105 -7.30 -2.06 5.22
N LEU A 106 -7.93 -2.94 4.44
CA LEU A 106 -8.67 -2.56 3.25
C LEU A 106 -10.15 -2.79 3.47
N ARG A 107 -10.99 -1.89 2.95
CA ARG A 107 -12.41 -2.12 2.82
C ARG A 107 -12.73 -2.22 1.33
N ILE A 108 -13.23 -3.38 0.93
CA ILE A 108 -13.46 -3.73 -0.48
C ILE A 108 -14.94 -4.01 -0.70
N LYS A 109 -15.51 -3.36 -1.71
CA LYS A 109 -16.91 -3.56 -2.09
C LYS A 109 -17.03 -3.54 -3.60
N ASP A 110 -17.80 -4.50 -4.14
CA ASP A 110 -18.03 -4.60 -5.58
C ASP A 110 -16.73 -4.60 -6.39
N GLY A 111 -15.70 -5.27 -5.88
CA GLY A 111 -14.41 -5.40 -6.56
C GLY A 111 -13.49 -4.20 -6.44
N LYS A 112 -13.87 -3.17 -5.66
CA LYS A 112 -13.07 -1.95 -5.54
C LYS A 112 -12.65 -1.70 -4.10
N ILE A 113 -11.45 -1.14 -3.93
CA ILE A 113 -10.95 -0.73 -2.62
C ILE A 113 -11.52 0.66 -2.34
N LEU A 114 -12.44 0.74 -1.38
CA LEU A 114 -13.06 1.99 -0.98
C LEU A 114 -12.23 2.73 0.08
N GLU A 115 -11.51 1.98 0.90
CA GLU A 115 -10.64 2.55 1.92
C GLU A 115 -9.41 1.66 2.08
N LEU A 116 -8.25 2.29 2.16
CA LEU A 116 -7.00 1.60 2.47
C LEU A 116 -6.33 2.37 3.60
N LYS A 117 -6.01 1.64 4.67
CA LYS A 117 -5.26 2.19 5.79
C LYS A 117 -3.91 1.50 5.86
N GLU A 118 -2.84 2.30 5.82
CA GLU A 118 -1.48 1.80 5.84
C GLU A 118 -0.82 2.11 7.17
N TYR A 119 -0.39 1.07 7.87
CA TYR A 119 0.40 1.16 9.08
C TYR A 119 1.80 0.62 8.78
N MET A 120 2.83 1.26 9.30
CA MET A 120 4.21 0.86 9.02
C MET A 120 5.12 1.29 10.16
N ASP A 121 6.39 0.94 10.06
CA ASP A 121 7.44 1.54 10.89
C ASP A 121 7.66 2.98 10.40
N THR A 122 7.01 3.92 11.06
CA THR A 122 7.04 5.33 10.67
C THR A 122 8.39 6.00 10.97
N GLN A 123 9.13 5.48 11.93
CA GLN A 123 10.47 5.97 12.23
C GLN A 123 11.42 5.66 11.09
N LEU A 124 11.40 4.42 10.58
CA LEU A 124 12.22 4.03 9.43
C LEU A 124 11.84 4.84 8.20
N ALA A 125 10.52 5.01 7.95
CA ALA A 125 10.04 5.80 6.82
C ALA A 125 10.54 7.25 6.89
N ALA A 126 10.46 7.88 8.06
CA ALA A 126 10.93 9.25 8.25
C ALA A 126 12.44 9.36 8.00
N LYS A 127 13.22 8.41 8.54
CA LYS A 127 14.68 8.40 8.40
C LYS A 127 15.09 8.32 6.92
N ILE A 128 14.53 7.37 6.18
CA ILE A 128 14.97 7.09 4.80
C ILE A 128 14.33 8.07 3.81
N LEU A 129 13.03 8.34 3.94
CA LEU A 129 12.30 9.14 2.96
C LEU A 129 12.38 10.64 3.23
N LEU A 130 12.48 11.05 4.48
CA LEU A 130 12.49 12.45 4.88
C LEU A 130 13.85 12.93 5.39
N GLY A 131 14.80 12.02 5.64
CA GLY A 131 16.12 12.35 6.16
C GLY A 131 16.13 12.74 7.64
N ASP A 132 15.12 12.36 8.36
CA ASP A 132 14.97 12.71 9.79
C ASP A 132 15.69 11.74 10.74
#